data_05295c08cccb8241550e66394796163c
#
_entry.id   05295c08cccb8241550e66394796163c
#
_cell.length_a   1.000
_cell.length_b   1.000
_cell.length_c   1.000
_cell.angle_alpha   90.00
_cell.angle_beta   90.00
_cell.angle_gamma   90.00
#
_symmetry.space_group_name_H-M   'P 1'
#
loop_
_entity.id
_entity.type
_entity.pdbx_description
1 polymer ?
#
loop_
_entity_poly.entity_id
_entity_poly.type
_entity_poly.pdbx_seq_one_letter_code
_entity_poly.pdbx_strand_id
1 'polypeptide(L)'
;MVNIPVLRWGRPYTSLDVDNVIHFSSGETLAKVSQANPGLLAKDIHQAQRARDVLCEISCRDLIRMMQKAADFYRDATLPMGDGVQSPDDFARQQSASTGLPEHMCKANMAKNHFVLSNMDRILDCLTRGLDLEILSRGYGMESRGVIVSYQAQ
;
A
#
# COMPACT_ATOMS: atom_id res chain seq x y z
N MET A 1 16.96 -15.13 9.50
CA MET A 1 16.50 -14.94 8.07
C MET A 1 15.00 -14.75 8.11
N VAL A 2 14.51 -13.69 7.51
CA VAL A 2 13.07 -13.35 7.52
C VAL A 2 12.36 -14.07 6.37
N ASN A 3 11.18 -14.66 6.63
CA ASN A 3 10.34 -15.23 5.59
C ASN A 3 9.13 -14.32 5.38
N ILE A 4 8.99 -13.78 4.18
CA ILE A 4 7.94 -12.82 3.82
C ILE A 4 6.85 -13.57 3.05
N PRO A 5 5.65 -13.73 3.62
CA PRO A 5 4.54 -14.42 2.97
C PRO A 5 3.86 -13.52 1.93
N VAL A 6 3.10 -14.12 1.03
CA VAL A 6 2.10 -13.41 0.23
C VAL A 6 0.90 -13.10 1.11
N LEU A 7 0.38 -11.87 1.05
CA LEU A 7 -0.87 -11.52 1.72
C LEU A 7 -2.05 -11.77 0.76
N ARG A 8 -2.90 -12.74 1.12
CA ARG A 8 -4.11 -13.08 0.37
C ARG A 8 -5.33 -12.77 1.22
N TRP A 9 -6.13 -11.83 0.80
CA TRP A 9 -7.35 -11.44 1.54
C TRP A 9 -7.07 -11.09 3.02
N GLY A 10 -5.94 -10.43 3.26
CA GLY A 10 -5.49 -10.07 4.61
C GLY A 10 -4.89 -11.21 5.43
N ARG A 11 -4.69 -12.40 4.85
CA ARG A 11 -4.10 -13.57 5.53
C ARG A 11 -2.74 -13.92 4.93
N PRO A 12 -1.74 -14.23 5.75
CA PRO A 12 -0.44 -14.68 5.25
C PRO A 12 -0.57 -16.06 4.59
N TYR A 13 0.08 -16.20 3.44
CA TYR A 13 0.19 -17.46 2.69
C TYR A 13 1.67 -17.70 2.37
N THR A 14 2.21 -18.80 2.84
CA THR A 14 3.58 -19.23 2.54
C THR A 14 3.58 -20.16 1.33
N SER A 15 4.27 -19.76 0.27
CA SER A 15 4.43 -20.54 -0.94
C SER A 15 5.61 -21.54 -0.81
N LEU A 16 5.54 -22.63 -1.57
CA LEU A 16 6.71 -23.49 -1.81
C LEU A 16 7.69 -22.85 -2.80
N ASP A 17 7.17 -21.96 -3.65
CA ASP A 17 7.97 -21.17 -4.59
C ASP A 17 8.41 -19.88 -3.90
N VAL A 18 9.71 -19.70 -3.72
CA VAL A 18 10.29 -18.57 -2.98
C VAL A 18 11.48 -17.99 -3.73
N ASP A 19 11.58 -16.67 -3.73
CA ASP A 19 12.75 -15.92 -4.16
C ASP A 19 13.60 -15.46 -2.98
N ASN A 20 14.90 -15.41 -3.18
CA ASN A 20 15.82 -14.89 -2.20
C ASN A 20 16.12 -13.42 -2.45
N VAL A 21 15.96 -12.59 -1.42
CA VAL A 21 16.53 -11.25 -1.40
C VAL A 21 17.97 -11.38 -0.93
N ILE A 22 18.90 -10.98 -1.78
CA ILE A 22 20.34 -11.12 -1.52
C ILE A 22 20.98 -9.78 -1.18
N HIS A 23 22.02 -9.81 -0.38
CA HIS A 23 22.87 -8.64 -0.11
C HIS A 23 23.64 -8.27 -1.38
N PHE A 24 23.59 -6.99 -1.77
CA PHE A 24 24.09 -6.51 -3.06
C PHE A 24 25.57 -6.78 -3.32
N SER A 25 26.41 -6.87 -2.28
CA SER A 25 27.87 -7.07 -2.41
C SER A 25 28.36 -8.44 -1.93
N SER A 26 27.77 -9.00 -0.85
CA SER A 26 28.23 -10.28 -0.30
C SER A 26 27.52 -11.50 -0.93
N GLY A 27 26.34 -11.29 -1.54
CA GLY A 27 25.52 -12.39 -2.05
C GLY A 27 24.81 -13.21 -0.97
N GLU A 28 24.93 -12.84 0.30
CA GLU A 28 24.22 -13.51 1.39
C GLU A 28 22.72 -13.31 1.29
N THR A 29 21.94 -14.35 1.62
CA THR A 29 20.48 -14.24 1.64
C THR A 29 20.01 -13.47 2.88
N LEU A 30 19.33 -12.34 2.64
CA LEU A 30 18.75 -11.46 3.67
C LEU A 30 17.35 -11.92 4.06
N ALA A 31 16.54 -12.28 3.09
CA ALA A 31 15.15 -12.72 3.29
C ALA A 31 14.72 -13.69 2.20
N LYS A 32 13.64 -14.44 2.48
CA LYS A 32 12.93 -15.29 1.52
C LYS A 32 11.54 -14.71 1.29
N VAL A 33 11.16 -14.53 0.04
CA VAL A 33 9.85 -13.97 -0.35
C VAL A 33 9.04 -15.02 -1.06
N SER A 34 7.88 -15.35 -0.49
CA SER A 34 6.93 -16.27 -1.13
C SER A 34 6.41 -15.71 -2.44
N GLN A 35 6.39 -16.53 -3.49
CA GLN A 35 5.89 -16.15 -4.81
C GLN A 35 4.44 -16.61 -5.00
N ALA A 36 3.66 -15.83 -5.74
CA ALA A 36 2.33 -16.19 -6.15
C ALA A 36 2.38 -16.78 -7.57
N ASN A 37 1.97 -18.03 -7.71
CA ASN A 37 1.89 -18.66 -9.04
C ASN A 37 0.65 -18.18 -9.82
N PRO A 38 0.63 -18.34 -11.17
CA PRO A 38 -0.48 -17.88 -12.02
C PRO A 38 -1.84 -18.48 -11.63
N GLY A 39 -1.90 -19.74 -11.20
CA GLY A 39 -3.15 -20.38 -10.78
C GLY A 39 -3.72 -19.76 -9.50
N LEU A 40 -2.86 -19.37 -8.56
CA LEU A 40 -3.24 -18.67 -7.35
C LEU A 40 -3.80 -17.28 -7.68
N LEU A 41 -3.13 -16.54 -8.57
CA LEU A 41 -3.56 -15.22 -9.02
C LEU A 41 -4.90 -15.30 -9.75
N ALA A 42 -5.06 -16.24 -10.68
CA ALA A 42 -6.31 -16.43 -11.41
C ALA A 42 -7.49 -16.71 -10.46
N LYS A 43 -7.28 -17.55 -9.44
CA LYS A 43 -8.30 -17.83 -8.41
C LYS A 43 -8.67 -16.57 -7.61
N ASP A 44 -7.71 -15.74 -7.28
CA ASP A 44 -7.95 -14.55 -6.46
C ASP A 44 -8.58 -13.41 -7.26
N ILE A 45 -8.25 -13.27 -8.55
CA ILE A 45 -8.86 -12.27 -9.45
C ILE A 45 -10.38 -12.46 -9.57
N HIS A 46 -10.89 -13.68 -9.53
CA HIS A 46 -12.34 -13.91 -9.54
C HIS A 46 -13.08 -13.28 -8.37
N GLN A 47 -12.39 -12.97 -7.28
CA GLN A 47 -12.96 -12.30 -6.11
C GLN A 47 -12.70 -10.79 -6.10
N ALA A 48 -12.00 -10.25 -7.10
CA ALA A 48 -11.59 -8.83 -7.13
C ALA A 48 -12.81 -7.89 -7.13
N GLN A 49 -13.91 -8.28 -7.79
CA GLN A 49 -15.15 -7.49 -7.80
C GLN A 49 -15.68 -7.28 -6.37
N ARG A 50 -15.69 -8.32 -5.55
CA ARG A 50 -16.12 -8.21 -4.14
C ARG A 50 -15.21 -7.29 -3.34
N ALA A 51 -13.90 -7.35 -3.57
CA ALA A 51 -12.96 -6.44 -2.91
C ALA A 51 -13.19 -4.98 -3.32
N ARG A 52 -13.48 -4.74 -4.60
CA ARG A 52 -13.85 -3.42 -5.12
C ARG A 52 -15.12 -2.91 -4.46
N ASP A 53 -16.16 -3.73 -4.36
CA ASP A 53 -17.43 -3.34 -3.77
C ASP A 53 -17.24 -2.91 -2.29
N VAL A 54 -16.48 -3.69 -1.51
CA VAL A 54 -16.13 -3.33 -0.13
C VAL A 54 -15.31 -2.03 -0.07
N LEU A 55 -14.37 -1.82 -0.98
CA LEU A 55 -13.57 -0.61 -1.03
C LEU A 55 -14.43 0.63 -1.34
N CYS A 56 -15.43 0.50 -2.20
CA CYS A 56 -16.36 1.58 -2.56
C CYS A 56 -17.27 2.00 -1.39
N GLU A 57 -17.43 1.15 -0.36
CA GLU A 57 -18.17 1.50 0.87
C GLU A 57 -17.39 2.45 1.79
N ILE A 58 -16.07 2.53 1.62
CA ILE A 58 -15.20 3.38 2.43
C ILE A 58 -15.13 4.77 1.78
N SER A 59 -15.46 5.81 2.53
CA SER A 59 -15.38 7.17 2.00
C SER A 59 -13.92 7.55 1.65
N CYS A 60 -13.72 8.38 0.62
CA CYS A 60 -12.40 8.88 0.27
C CYS A 60 -11.74 9.62 1.44
N ARG A 61 -12.51 10.31 2.26
CA ARG A 61 -12.03 10.98 3.47
C ARG A 61 -11.48 9.98 4.49
N ASP A 62 -12.14 8.84 4.66
CA ASP A 62 -11.66 7.80 5.56
C ASP A 62 -10.40 7.13 5.02
N LEU A 63 -10.32 6.87 3.72
CA LEU A 63 -9.11 6.37 3.08
C LEU A 63 -7.92 7.32 3.27
N ILE A 64 -8.14 8.63 3.11
CA ILE A 64 -7.10 9.65 3.38
C ILE A 64 -6.64 9.57 4.84
N ARG A 65 -7.56 9.50 5.80
CA ARG A 65 -7.20 9.35 7.23
C ARG A 65 -6.43 8.07 7.51
N MET A 66 -6.78 6.96 6.84
CA MET A 66 -6.03 5.71 6.95
C MET A 66 -4.60 5.86 6.42
N MET A 67 -4.41 6.57 5.29
CA MET A 67 -3.08 6.83 4.74
C MET A 67 -2.24 7.72 5.65
N GLN A 68 -2.83 8.77 6.23
CA GLN A 68 -2.14 9.63 7.20
C GLN A 68 -1.71 8.85 8.45
N LYS A 69 -2.58 7.98 8.98
CA LYS A 69 -2.22 7.10 10.09
C LYS A 69 -1.16 6.07 9.71
N ALA A 70 -1.22 5.52 8.50
CA ALA A 70 -0.19 4.62 7.99
C ALA A 70 1.17 5.31 7.86
N ALA A 71 1.19 6.62 7.55
CA ALA A 71 2.42 7.41 7.52
C ALA A 71 3.14 7.44 8.87
N ASP A 72 2.39 7.62 9.96
CA ASP A 72 2.97 7.60 11.31
C ASP A 72 3.53 6.22 11.67
N PHE A 73 2.80 5.15 11.35
CA PHE A 73 3.31 3.80 11.54
C PHE A 73 4.57 3.54 10.71
N TYR A 74 4.59 3.98 9.46
CA TYR A 74 5.74 3.80 8.57
C TYR A 74 6.99 4.51 9.09
N ARG A 75 6.84 5.69 9.70
CA ARG A 75 7.94 6.47 10.25
C ARG A 75 8.44 5.96 11.60
N ASP A 76 7.53 5.56 12.50
CA ASP A 76 7.84 5.44 13.92
C ASP A 76 7.65 4.02 14.49
N ALA A 77 6.83 3.17 13.85
CA ALA A 77 6.45 1.90 14.46
C ALA A 77 7.39 0.76 14.10
N THR A 78 7.57 -0.16 15.03
CA THR A 78 8.09 -1.50 14.74
C THR A 78 6.92 -2.36 14.27
N LEU A 79 6.98 -2.78 13.01
CA LEU A 79 5.88 -3.48 12.34
C LEU A 79 6.18 -4.98 12.16
N PRO A 80 5.14 -5.83 12.14
CA PRO A 80 5.32 -7.23 11.74
C PRO A 80 5.88 -7.32 10.32
N MET A 81 6.90 -8.16 10.15
CA MET A 81 7.50 -8.45 8.85
C MET A 81 7.70 -9.96 8.73
N GLY A 82 6.80 -10.64 8.02
CA GLY A 82 6.84 -12.09 7.90
C GLY A 82 6.75 -12.79 9.26
N ASP A 83 7.74 -13.58 9.58
CA ASP A 83 7.90 -14.28 10.86
C ASP A 83 8.67 -13.47 11.93
N GLY A 84 8.97 -12.21 11.65
CA GLY A 84 9.70 -11.31 12.54
C GLY A 84 9.04 -9.94 12.67
N VAL A 85 9.85 -8.96 13.05
CA VAL A 85 9.48 -7.54 13.15
C VAL A 85 10.53 -6.68 12.47
N GLN A 86 10.15 -5.49 12.07
CA GLN A 86 11.02 -4.53 11.41
C GLN A 86 10.78 -3.12 11.98
N SER A 87 11.80 -2.52 12.53
CA SER A 87 11.79 -1.09 12.88
C SER A 87 12.10 -0.22 11.66
N PRO A 88 11.86 1.11 11.71
CA PRO A 88 12.25 2.03 10.62
C PRO A 88 13.76 1.99 10.32
N ASP A 89 14.60 1.85 11.34
CA ASP A 89 16.05 1.72 11.15
C ASP A 89 16.43 0.37 10.53
N ASP A 90 15.74 -0.72 10.90
CA ASP A 90 15.92 -2.03 10.25
C ASP A 90 15.55 -1.96 8.77
N PHE A 91 14.43 -1.31 8.45
CA PHE A 91 14.01 -1.12 7.06
C PHE A 91 15.08 -0.38 6.25
N ALA A 92 15.61 0.75 6.76
CA ALA A 92 16.64 1.52 6.07
C ALA A 92 17.92 0.69 5.85
N ARG A 93 18.38 -0.07 6.87
CA ARG A 93 19.54 -0.94 6.77
C ARG A 93 19.33 -2.08 5.77
N GLN A 94 18.17 -2.74 5.82
CA GLN A 94 17.84 -3.84 4.92
C GLN A 94 17.67 -3.37 3.47
N GLN A 95 17.07 -2.19 3.27
CA GLN A 95 16.98 -1.58 1.94
C GLN A 95 18.37 -1.24 1.40
N SER A 96 19.24 -0.66 2.22
CA SER A 96 20.63 -0.40 1.86
C SER A 96 21.37 -1.70 1.49
N ALA A 97 21.24 -2.72 2.32
CA ALA A 97 21.87 -4.02 2.11
C ALA A 97 21.40 -4.73 0.83
N SER A 98 20.13 -4.60 0.46
CA SER A 98 19.59 -5.26 -0.75
C SER A 98 19.84 -4.48 -2.03
N THR A 99 19.90 -3.15 -1.98
CA THR A 99 19.98 -2.29 -3.16
C THR A 99 21.35 -1.68 -3.43
N GLY A 100 22.22 -1.63 -2.42
CA GLY A 100 23.50 -0.90 -2.47
C GLY A 100 23.36 0.61 -2.28
N LEU A 101 22.17 1.14 -2.07
CA LEU A 101 21.97 2.56 -1.78
C LEU A 101 22.53 2.90 -0.38
N PRO A 102 23.23 4.02 -0.20
CA PRO A 102 23.67 4.47 1.11
C PRO A 102 22.48 4.61 2.09
N GLU A 103 22.67 4.20 3.34
CA GLU A 103 21.59 4.17 4.34
C GLU A 103 20.92 5.54 4.54
N HIS A 104 21.71 6.64 4.51
CA HIS A 104 21.14 7.98 4.60
C HIS A 104 20.20 8.34 3.44
N MET A 105 20.44 7.79 2.24
CA MET A 105 19.52 7.95 1.10
C MET A 105 18.24 7.15 1.29
N CYS A 106 18.33 5.94 1.86
CA CYS A 106 17.16 5.15 2.23
C CYS A 106 16.30 5.90 3.26
N LYS A 107 16.93 6.48 4.30
CA LYS A 107 16.24 7.31 5.30
C LYS A 107 15.62 8.58 4.69
N ALA A 108 16.30 9.24 3.76
CA ALA A 108 15.75 10.40 3.05
C ALA A 108 14.52 10.02 2.20
N ASN A 109 14.56 8.85 1.54
CA ASN A 109 13.41 8.33 0.79
C ASN A 109 12.24 7.97 1.72
N MET A 110 12.52 7.40 2.89
CA MET A 110 11.48 7.16 3.91
C MET A 110 10.81 8.45 4.35
N ALA A 111 11.59 9.51 4.62
CA ALA A 111 11.06 10.83 4.98
C ALA A 111 10.17 11.41 3.87
N LYS A 112 10.55 11.23 2.59
CA LYS A 112 9.75 11.63 1.44
C LYS A 112 8.43 10.86 1.38
N ASN A 113 8.45 9.54 1.55
CA ASN A 113 7.24 8.72 1.56
C ASN A 113 6.30 9.11 2.70
N HIS A 114 6.85 9.32 3.89
CA HIS A 114 6.09 9.83 5.04
C HIS A 114 5.42 11.18 4.70
N PHE A 115 6.16 12.12 4.11
CA PHE A 115 5.61 13.42 3.70
C PHE A 115 4.44 13.27 2.74
N VAL A 116 4.56 12.44 1.73
CA VAL A 116 3.48 12.19 0.73
C VAL A 116 2.25 11.61 1.41
N LEU A 117 2.39 10.56 2.20
CA LEU A 117 1.26 9.91 2.88
C LEU A 117 0.58 10.86 3.89
N SER A 118 1.36 11.66 4.63
CA SER A 118 0.85 12.61 5.62
C SER A 118 0.10 13.80 5.00
N ASN A 119 0.40 14.14 3.74
CA ASN A 119 -0.22 15.25 3.01
C ASN A 119 -1.13 14.77 1.86
N MET A 120 -1.65 13.55 1.96
CA MET A 120 -2.44 12.94 0.89
C MET A 120 -3.69 13.77 0.55
N ASP A 121 -4.34 14.38 1.53
CA ASP A 121 -5.45 15.29 1.34
C ASP A 121 -5.10 16.47 0.42
N ARG A 122 -4.01 17.17 0.72
CA ARG A 122 -3.54 18.31 -0.07
C ARG A 122 -3.08 17.91 -1.46
N ILE A 123 -2.40 16.75 -1.57
CA ILE A 123 -1.95 16.23 -2.86
C ILE A 123 -3.13 15.91 -3.76
N LEU A 124 -4.15 15.24 -3.24
CA LEU A 124 -5.36 14.93 -3.99
C LEU A 124 -6.14 16.19 -4.35
N ASP A 125 -6.27 17.16 -3.45
CA ASP A 125 -6.90 18.44 -3.73
C ASP A 125 -6.20 19.18 -4.90
N CYS A 126 -4.87 19.23 -4.88
CA CYS A 126 -4.10 19.83 -5.96
C CYS A 126 -4.25 19.06 -7.29
N LEU A 127 -4.19 17.73 -7.27
CA LEU A 127 -4.30 16.89 -8.47
C LEU A 127 -5.68 16.96 -9.11
N THR A 128 -6.72 17.03 -8.29
CA THR A 128 -8.12 17.06 -8.74
C THR A 128 -8.67 18.47 -8.91
N ARG A 129 -7.89 19.52 -8.59
CA ARG A 129 -8.29 20.92 -8.64
C ARG A 129 -9.51 21.22 -7.77
N GLY A 130 -9.54 20.65 -6.57
CA GLY A 130 -10.63 20.84 -5.62
C GLY A 130 -11.91 20.06 -5.95
N LEU A 131 -11.83 19.01 -6.74
CA LEU A 131 -12.97 18.12 -6.99
C LEU A 131 -13.40 17.46 -5.66
N ASP A 132 -14.71 17.43 -5.42
CA ASP A 132 -15.25 16.67 -4.30
C ASP A 132 -15.00 15.16 -4.53
N LEU A 133 -14.08 14.60 -3.74
CA LEU A 133 -13.67 13.19 -3.88
C LEU A 133 -14.77 12.20 -3.46
N GLU A 134 -15.83 12.64 -2.78
CA GLU A 134 -16.96 11.77 -2.44
C GLU A 134 -17.72 11.28 -3.69
N ILE A 135 -17.54 11.96 -4.83
CA ILE A 135 -18.04 11.51 -6.13
C ILE A 135 -17.49 10.11 -6.52
N LEU A 136 -16.32 9.72 -6.00
CA LEU A 136 -15.71 8.42 -6.27
C LEU A 136 -16.34 7.28 -5.47
N SER A 137 -16.97 7.59 -4.34
CA SER A 137 -17.62 6.61 -3.45
C SER A 137 -19.14 6.73 -3.45
N ARG A 138 -19.65 7.94 -3.66
CA ARG A 138 -21.10 8.23 -3.67
C ARG A 138 -21.46 8.95 -4.94
N GLY A 139 -22.57 8.57 -5.55
CA GLY A 139 -23.15 9.33 -6.65
C GLY A 139 -23.55 10.74 -6.17
N TYR A 140 -23.42 11.71 -7.06
CA TYR A 140 -23.95 13.06 -6.87
C TYR A 140 -25.12 13.28 -7.81
N GLY A 141 -26.25 13.71 -7.27
CA GLY A 141 -27.43 14.03 -8.04
C GLY A 141 -27.97 15.40 -7.70
N MET A 142 -28.39 16.16 -8.71
CA MET A 142 -29.07 17.44 -8.56
C MET A 142 -30.33 17.46 -9.41
N GLU A 143 -31.46 17.83 -8.81
CA GLU A 143 -32.67 18.07 -9.57
C GLU A 143 -32.64 19.49 -10.17
N SER A 144 -32.85 19.58 -11.47
CA SER A 144 -32.99 20.83 -12.18
C SER A 144 -34.16 20.74 -13.16
N ARG A 145 -35.17 21.57 -12.96
CA ARG A 145 -36.38 21.66 -13.83
C ARG A 145 -37.10 20.32 -14.00
N GLY A 146 -37.22 19.53 -12.93
CA GLY A 146 -37.84 18.19 -12.95
C GLY A 146 -37.01 17.08 -13.59
N VAL A 147 -35.73 17.36 -13.90
CA VAL A 147 -34.78 16.38 -14.40
C VAL A 147 -33.73 16.15 -13.34
N ILE A 148 -33.51 14.87 -13.00
CA ILE A 148 -32.41 14.48 -12.12
C ILE A 148 -31.17 14.29 -13.00
N VAL A 149 -30.15 15.13 -12.77
CA VAL A 149 -28.81 14.96 -13.34
C VAL A 149 -27.95 14.33 -12.27
N SER A 150 -27.44 13.13 -12.52
CA SER A 150 -26.58 12.40 -11.59
C SER A 150 -25.24 12.08 -12.23
N TYR A 151 -24.22 12.07 -11.41
CA TYR A 151 -22.88 11.62 -11.79
C TYR A 151 -22.37 10.64 -10.74
N GLN A 152 -21.80 9.53 -11.21
CA GLN A 152 -21.12 8.56 -10.38
C GLN A 152 -19.93 8.02 -11.17
N ALA A 153 -18.75 7.98 -10.52
CA ALA A 153 -17.57 7.34 -11.11
C ALA A 153 -17.81 5.83 -11.25
N GLN A 154 -17.44 5.29 -12.40
CA GLN A 154 -17.53 3.84 -12.70
C GLN A 154 -16.21 3.14 -12.34
#